data_699abdb92aedcd85d61123489c837533
#
_entry.id   699abdb92aedcd85d61123489c837533
#
_cell.length_a   1.000
_cell.length_b   1.000
_cell.length_c   1.000
_cell.angle_alpha   90.00
_cell.angle_beta   90.00
_cell.angle_gamma   90.00
#
_symmetry.space_group_name_H-M   'P 1'
#
loop_
_entity.id
_entity.type
_entity.pdbx_description
1 polymer ?
#
loop_
_entity_poly.entity_id
_entity_poly.type
_entity_poly.pdbx_seq_one_letter_code
_entity_poly.pdbx_strand_id
1 'polypeptide(L)'
;EITCGEAPYIVSRYDTSTGKLIPIERRIGILDRKLRIVNENAADEAEWLKWAFRAFQSVYGYEYQGDNLLIARMNLLYTLADYIEAKWDRQATQKELAKLLNVICWNFWQMDGMNDTLPYGIPHDDNVQLSLFGNEELIEDKTVYCKIYDWRADNSKLFKSLKKRGKGMKFDYVIGNPPYQQDSVGANESDTPLYHLFYQASMQVANKVELITPARFLFNAGATPKEWNEAMLNDEHFKVLFYEPKSDKIFSNTDIKGGVAITYHDITRNYGAIKAFTAYSELNEIKRKVEAFNENSLSDVITNRGLYRYSKLAYDEQPDELVKTADARIAPSAFERMPALFTDKKPNDGHEYIQIFGLLKGERYYKWFRRDYVKEVPNLLKYKVMIPKANGSGAIGEVLSTPLCGVPLCGVPLCGFTETFISIGETDSRDEAEATLKYVKTKFARTMLGILKVTQNNAKPTWKYVPLQDFTPDSDIDWSKSISDIDQQLYKKYGLTPDEINFIETHVKEMN
;
A
#
# COMPACT_ATOMS: atom_id res chain seq x y z
N GLU A 1 18.69 -13.63 -10.22
CA GLU A 1 17.85 -13.87 -9.04
C GLU A 1 18.61 -13.48 -7.79
N ILE A 2 18.00 -12.69 -6.92
CA ILE A 2 18.53 -12.37 -5.58
C ILE A 2 17.99 -13.37 -4.58
N THR A 3 18.81 -13.76 -3.58
CA THR A 3 18.46 -14.78 -2.59
C THR A 3 17.89 -16.03 -3.25
N CYS A 4 18.71 -16.58 -4.19
CA CYS A 4 18.21 -17.57 -5.13
C CYS A 4 17.88 -18.93 -4.51
N GLY A 5 18.28 -19.19 -3.26
CA GLY A 5 18.08 -20.47 -2.63
C GLY A 5 18.65 -21.60 -3.50
N GLU A 6 17.82 -22.59 -3.79
CA GLU A 6 18.11 -23.71 -4.70
C GLU A 6 17.89 -23.35 -6.19
N ALA A 7 17.66 -22.07 -6.52
CA ALA A 7 17.34 -21.49 -7.82
C ALA A 7 16.02 -21.95 -8.46
N PRO A 8 14.90 -22.09 -7.73
CA PRO A 8 13.65 -22.64 -8.27
C PRO A 8 13.00 -21.73 -9.32
N TYR A 9 13.23 -20.42 -9.29
CA TYR A 9 12.72 -19.48 -10.30
C TYR A 9 13.58 -19.46 -11.57
N ILE A 10 14.83 -19.93 -11.48
CA ILE A 10 15.73 -20.08 -12.65
C ILE A 10 15.51 -21.43 -13.32
N VAL A 11 15.55 -22.54 -12.55
CA VAL A 11 15.32 -23.89 -13.02
C VAL A 11 14.36 -24.65 -12.10
N SER A 12 13.23 -25.09 -12.61
CA SER A 12 12.22 -25.79 -11.82
C SER A 12 12.28 -27.31 -12.01
N ARG A 13 13.40 -27.92 -11.57
CA ARG A 13 13.61 -29.37 -11.71
C ARG A 13 12.69 -30.21 -10.85
N TYR A 14 12.30 -29.70 -9.69
CA TYR A 14 11.40 -30.34 -8.75
C TYR A 14 10.59 -29.28 -7.97
N ASP A 15 9.50 -29.72 -7.41
CA ASP A 15 8.70 -28.95 -6.47
C ASP A 15 9.41 -28.87 -5.12
N THR A 16 9.77 -27.66 -4.70
CA THR A 16 10.58 -27.42 -3.49
C THR A 16 9.85 -27.81 -2.19
N SER A 17 8.51 -27.91 -2.20
CA SER A 17 7.72 -28.28 -1.04
C SER A 17 7.62 -29.80 -0.88
N THR A 18 7.60 -30.54 -1.99
CA THR A 18 7.35 -31.99 -2.00
C THR A 18 8.56 -32.83 -2.44
N GLY A 19 9.58 -32.21 -3.02
CA GLY A 19 10.73 -32.89 -3.61
C GLY A 19 10.40 -33.67 -4.90
N LYS A 20 9.19 -33.60 -5.43
CA LYS A 20 8.78 -34.33 -6.64
C LYS A 20 9.41 -33.71 -7.88
N LEU A 21 10.01 -34.56 -8.70
CA LEU A 21 10.59 -34.13 -9.99
C LEU A 21 9.51 -33.59 -10.93
N ILE A 22 9.85 -32.51 -11.62
CA ILE A 22 9.01 -31.88 -12.64
C ILE A 22 9.54 -32.30 -14.02
N PRO A 23 8.71 -32.92 -14.88
CA PRO A 23 9.08 -33.24 -16.25
C PRO A 23 9.50 -31.99 -17.04
N ILE A 24 10.45 -32.12 -17.98
CA ILE A 24 11.05 -30.99 -18.72
C ILE A 24 9.98 -30.10 -19.37
N GLU A 25 8.93 -30.69 -19.93
CA GLU A 25 7.83 -30.00 -20.61
C GLU A 25 7.01 -29.11 -19.68
N ARG A 26 7.03 -29.39 -18.38
CA ARG A 26 6.30 -28.66 -17.35
C ARG A 26 7.16 -27.71 -16.53
N ARG A 27 8.47 -27.70 -16.77
CA ARG A 27 9.38 -26.78 -16.08
C ARG A 27 9.12 -25.35 -16.52
N ILE A 28 9.03 -24.44 -15.58
CA ILE A 28 8.62 -23.05 -15.78
C ILE A 28 9.70 -22.03 -15.39
N GLY A 29 10.84 -22.46 -14.92
CA GLY A 29 11.96 -21.56 -14.59
C GLY A 29 12.37 -20.69 -15.76
N ILE A 30 12.95 -19.52 -15.47
CA ILE A 30 13.34 -18.57 -16.53
C ILE A 30 14.32 -19.21 -17.50
N LEU A 31 15.28 -19.98 -17.02
CA LEU A 31 16.23 -20.69 -17.87
C LEU A 31 15.56 -21.86 -18.61
N ASP A 32 14.66 -22.59 -17.98
CA ASP A 32 13.87 -23.66 -18.64
C ASP A 32 13.09 -23.09 -19.84
N ARG A 33 12.47 -21.92 -19.69
CA ARG A 33 11.78 -21.25 -20.80
C ARG A 33 12.72 -20.83 -21.92
N LYS A 34 13.92 -20.32 -21.61
CA LYS A 34 14.94 -20.00 -22.61
C LYS A 34 15.41 -21.24 -23.35
N LEU A 35 15.67 -22.35 -22.64
CA LEU A 35 16.07 -23.61 -23.25
C LEU A 35 14.99 -24.22 -24.12
N ARG A 36 13.70 -24.04 -23.76
CA ARG A 36 12.58 -24.43 -24.62
C ARG A 36 12.60 -23.68 -25.95
N ILE A 37 12.80 -22.37 -25.94
CA ILE A 37 12.95 -21.58 -27.17
C ILE A 37 14.16 -22.06 -27.99
N VAL A 38 15.27 -22.39 -27.34
CA VAL A 38 16.43 -22.99 -28.04
C VAL A 38 16.05 -24.35 -28.66
N ASN A 39 15.31 -25.20 -27.95
CA ASN A 39 14.83 -26.48 -28.47
C ASN A 39 13.96 -26.34 -29.73
N GLU A 40 13.15 -25.30 -29.80
CA GLU A 40 12.21 -25.03 -30.87
C GLU A 40 12.87 -24.46 -32.13
N ASN A 41 13.99 -23.74 -31.97
CA ASN A 41 14.56 -22.92 -33.05
C ASN A 41 15.94 -23.36 -33.54
N ALA A 42 16.69 -24.15 -32.77
CA ALA A 42 18.04 -24.59 -33.20
C ALA A 42 17.93 -25.66 -34.32
N ALA A 43 18.65 -25.42 -35.40
CA ALA A 43 18.64 -26.30 -36.59
C ALA A 43 19.41 -27.60 -36.36
N ASP A 44 20.48 -27.56 -35.58
CA ASP A 44 21.35 -28.69 -35.28
C ASP A 44 21.88 -28.64 -33.83
N GLU A 45 22.59 -29.69 -33.45
CA GLU A 45 23.14 -29.83 -32.09
C GLU A 45 24.21 -28.79 -31.76
N ALA A 46 25.03 -28.42 -32.72
CA ALA A 46 26.10 -27.43 -32.51
C ALA A 46 25.53 -26.05 -32.26
N GLU A 47 24.51 -25.69 -33.03
CA GLU A 47 23.76 -24.44 -32.82
C GLU A 47 23.00 -24.47 -31.50
N TRP A 48 22.33 -25.59 -31.15
CA TRP A 48 21.66 -25.79 -29.90
C TRP A 48 22.58 -25.56 -28.69
N LEU A 49 23.71 -26.21 -28.67
CA LEU A 49 24.72 -26.06 -27.61
C LEU A 49 25.20 -24.60 -27.48
N LYS A 50 25.45 -23.95 -28.62
CA LYS A 50 25.84 -22.52 -28.62
C LYS A 50 24.82 -21.64 -27.93
N TRP A 51 23.54 -21.79 -28.27
CA TRP A 51 22.45 -20.99 -27.69
C TRP A 51 22.11 -21.40 -26.28
N ALA A 52 22.18 -22.70 -25.93
CA ALA A 52 22.03 -23.17 -24.57
C ALA A 52 23.08 -22.53 -23.63
N PHE A 53 24.37 -22.55 -24.01
CA PHE A 53 25.39 -21.86 -23.21
C PHE A 53 25.13 -20.36 -23.05
N ARG A 54 24.66 -19.68 -24.10
CA ARG A 54 24.28 -18.27 -24.01
C ARG A 54 23.09 -18.05 -23.08
N ALA A 55 22.11 -18.96 -23.04
CA ALA A 55 21.01 -18.91 -22.09
C ALA A 55 21.55 -19.00 -20.65
N PHE A 56 22.43 -19.92 -20.34
CA PHE A 56 23.08 -20.02 -19.02
C PHE A 56 23.90 -18.78 -18.68
N GLN A 57 24.67 -18.21 -19.63
CA GLN A 57 25.43 -16.98 -19.44
C GLN A 57 24.54 -15.75 -19.13
N SER A 58 23.26 -15.81 -19.45
CA SER A 58 22.31 -14.70 -19.26
C SER A 58 21.56 -14.73 -17.93
N VAL A 59 21.79 -15.71 -17.06
CA VAL A 59 21.16 -15.83 -15.74
C VAL A 59 22.21 -15.81 -14.64
N TYR A 60 21.90 -15.13 -13.56
CA TYR A 60 22.78 -14.95 -12.41
C TYR A 60 21.98 -15.22 -11.13
N GLY A 61 22.62 -15.82 -10.15
CA GLY A 61 22.03 -16.09 -8.83
C GLY A 61 22.98 -15.70 -7.70
N TYR A 62 22.42 -15.09 -6.69
CA TYR A 62 23.17 -14.69 -5.50
C TYR A 62 22.47 -15.26 -4.27
N GLU A 63 23.22 -15.94 -3.41
CA GLU A 63 22.73 -16.63 -2.22
C GLU A 63 23.70 -16.41 -1.06
N TYR A 64 23.16 -16.22 0.14
CA TYR A 64 23.97 -16.07 1.33
C TYR A 64 24.44 -17.42 1.88
N GLN A 65 23.56 -18.43 1.84
CA GLN A 65 23.85 -19.76 2.38
C GLN A 65 24.55 -20.65 1.37
N GLY A 66 25.70 -21.19 1.75
CA GLY A 66 26.58 -21.96 0.84
C GLY A 66 26.01 -23.30 0.41
N ASP A 67 25.21 -23.98 1.28
CA ASP A 67 24.54 -25.24 0.98
C ASP A 67 23.42 -25.03 -0.06
N ASN A 68 22.57 -24.03 0.09
CA ASN A 68 21.57 -23.67 -0.89
C ASN A 68 22.22 -23.33 -2.24
N LEU A 69 23.29 -22.54 -2.23
CA LEU A 69 24.05 -22.23 -3.45
C LEU A 69 24.62 -23.48 -4.11
N LEU A 70 25.13 -24.45 -3.36
CA LEU A 70 25.62 -25.73 -3.90
C LEU A 70 24.49 -26.45 -4.62
N ILE A 71 23.32 -26.57 -4.00
CA ILE A 71 22.14 -27.19 -4.62
C ILE A 71 21.71 -26.45 -5.88
N ALA A 72 21.69 -25.10 -5.85
CA ALA A 72 21.41 -24.28 -7.04
C ALA A 72 22.36 -24.59 -8.19
N ARG A 73 23.67 -24.64 -7.93
CA ARG A 73 24.69 -24.97 -8.93
C ARG A 73 24.50 -26.38 -9.51
N MET A 74 24.16 -27.36 -8.67
CA MET A 74 23.86 -28.73 -9.10
C MET A 74 22.58 -28.78 -9.96
N ASN A 75 21.54 -28.06 -9.56
CA ASN A 75 20.30 -27.97 -10.33
C ASN A 75 20.54 -27.42 -11.74
N LEU A 76 21.38 -26.40 -11.88
CA LEU A 76 21.78 -25.85 -13.17
C LEU A 76 22.58 -26.84 -14.00
N LEU A 77 23.53 -27.52 -13.38
CA LEU A 77 24.38 -28.52 -14.07
C LEU A 77 23.53 -29.67 -14.61
N TYR A 78 22.67 -30.23 -13.77
CA TYR A 78 21.77 -31.31 -14.18
C TYR A 78 20.69 -30.84 -15.18
N THR A 79 20.28 -29.58 -15.15
CA THR A 79 19.35 -29.05 -16.14
C THR A 79 19.91 -29.16 -17.56
N LEU A 80 21.20 -28.80 -17.79
CA LEU A 80 21.82 -28.99 -19.10
C LEU A 80 21.84 -30.46 -19.50
N ALA A 81 22.23 -31.36 -18.59
CA ALA A 81 22.24 -32.79 -18.83
C ALA A 81 20.86 -33.34 -19.22
N ASP A 82 19.82 -32.96 -18.44
CA ASP A 82 18.45 -33.38 -18.71
C ASP A 82 17.98 -32.93 -20.12
N TYR A 83 18.29 -31.68 -20.52
CA TYR A 83 17.91 -31.17 -21.84
C TYR A 83 18.69 -31.79 -23.00
N ILE A 84 19.97 -32.12 -22.81
CA ILE A 84 20.76 -32.86 -23.81
C ILE A 84 20.19 -34.27 -24.00
N GLU A 85 19.95 -34.98 -22.92
CA GLU A 85 19.39 -36.32 -22.95
C GLU A 85 18.00 -36.32 -23.64
N ALA A 86 17.10 -35.43 -23.23
CA ALA A 86 15.75 -35.34 -23.78
C ALA A 86 15.70 -34.92 -25.25
N LYS A 87 16.62 -34.10 -25.74
CA LYS A 87 16.63 -33.60 -27.11
C LYS A 87 17.43 -34.44 -28.08
N TRP A 88 18.58 -34.97 -27.62
CA TRP A 88 19.59 -35.61 -28.46
C TRP A 88 19.84 -37.09 -28.13
N ASP A 89 19.07 -37.64 -27.21
CA ASP A 89 19.18 -39.06 -26.78
C ASP A 89 20.61 -39.49 -26.47
N ARG A 90 21.35 -38.61 -25.77
CA ARG A 90 22.73 -38.87 -25.34
C ARG A 90 23.01 -38.22 -23.98
N GLN A 91 24.06 -38.71 -23.34
CA GLN A 91 24.60 -38.09 -22.13
C GLN A 91 25.44 -36.85 -22.47
N ALA A 92 25.43 -35.86 -21.54
CA ALA A 92 26.31 -34.71 -21.62
C ALA A 92 27.78 -35.15 -21.50
N THR A 93 28.64 -34.63 -22.36
CA THR A 93 30.09 -34.94 -22.33
C THR A 93 30.76 -34.19 -21.18
N GLN A 94 31.88 -34.73 -20.70
CA GLN A 94 32.70 -34.12 -19.67
C GLN A 94 33.17 -32.70 -20.04
N LYS A 95 33.43 -32.46 -21.32
CA LYS A 95 33.84 -31.14 -21.86
C LYS A 95 32.70 -30.13 -21.80
N GLU A 96 31.47 -30.53 -22.10
CA GLU A 96 30.28 -29.70 -22.01
C GLU A 96 29.98 -29.33 -20.56
N LEU A 97 30.02 -30.32 -19.65
CA LEU A 97 29.79 -30.09 -18.23
C LEU A 97 30.88 -29.19 -17.62
N ALA A 98 32.15 -29.37 -17.97
CA ALA A 98 33.22 -28.51 -17.49
C ALA A 98 33.09 -27.07 -17.99
N LYS A 99 32.68 -26.88 -19.25
CA LYS A 99 32.38 -25.54 -19.80
C LYS A 99 31.24 -24.88 -19.09
N LEU A 100 30.15 -25.62 -18.81
CA LEU A 100 29.00 -25.09 -18.08
C LEU A 100 29.37 -24.76 -16.64
N LEU A 101 30.15 -25.62 -15.97
CA LEU A 101 30.57 -25.39 -14.59
C LEU A 101 31.34 -24.07 -14.45
N ASN A 102 32.17 -23.72 -15.42
CA ASN A 102 32.84 -22.42 -15.45
C ASN A 102 31.81 -21.26 -15.51
N VAL A 103 30.76 -21.38 -16.35
CA VAL A 103 29.68 -20.37 -16.39
C VAL A 103 28.94 -20.28 -15.06
N ILE A 104 28.57 -21.41 -14.47
CA ILE A 104 27.85 -21.48 -13.19
C ILE A 104 28.68 -20.84 -12.08
N CYS A 105 30.00 -21.15 -12.00
CA CYS A 105 30.86 -20.60 -10.96
C CYS A 105 30.98 -19.06 -11.04
N TRP A 106 30.93 -18.49 -12.24
CA TRP A 106 30.94 -17.05 -12.42
C TRP A 106 29.59 -16.36 -12.21
N ASN A 107 28.50 -17.06 -12.46
CA ASN A 107 27.16 -16.47 -12.41
C ASN A 107 26.42 -16.70 -11.08
N PHE A 108 26.80 -17.71 -10.30
CA PHE A 108 26.16 -18.08 -9.05
C PHE A 108 27.16 -17.96 -7.90
N TRP A 109 26.98 -16.89 -7.11
CA TRP A 109 27.91 -16.52 -6.05
C TRP A 109 27.28 -16.61 -4.69
N GLN A 110 28.10 -17.02 -3.69
CA GLN A 110 27.78 -16.81 -2.30
C GLN A 110 28.04 -15.35 -1.95
N MET A 111 27.01 -14.62 -1.55
CA MET A 111 27.07 -13.17 -1.39
C MET A 111 26.24 -12.68 -0.21
N ASP A 112 26.84 -11.81 0.60
CA ASP A 112 26.11 -10.89 1.46
C ASP A 112 25.55 -9.75 0.58
N GLY A 113 24.27 -9.82 0.28
CA GLY A 113 23.59 -8.86 -0.62
C GLY A 113 23.49 -7.45 -0.06
N MET A 114 23.67 -7.26 1.24
CA MET A 114 23.67 -5.94 1.88
C MET A 114 25.00 -5.21 1.67
N ASN A 115 26.11 -5.96 1.72
CA ASN A 115 27.46 -5.42 1.69
C ASN A 115 28.20 -5.64 0.36
N ASP A 116 27.60 -6.39 -0.59
CA ASP A 116 28.23 -6.79 -1.86
C ASP A 116 29.52 -7.61 -1.67
N THR A 117 29.63 -8.30 -0.53
CA THR A 117 30.82 -9.06 -0.12
C THR A 117 30.53 -10.56 -0.09
N LEU A 118 31.58 -11.36 0.03
CA LEU A 118 31.39 -12.73 0.51
C LEU A 118 30.82 -12.68 1.95
N PRO A 119 30.06 -13.71 2.38
CA PRO A 119 29.69 -13.85 3.79
C PRO A 119 30.96 -13.82 4.64
N TYR A 120 30.91 -13.04 5.75
CA TYR A 120 32.09 -12.78 6.59
C TYR A 120 33.29 -12.14 5.86
N GLY A 121 33.07 -11.57 4.68
CA GLY A 121 34.11 -10.89 3.90
C GLY A 121 34.55 -9.52 4.41
N ILE A 122 33.87 -9.00 5.44
CA ILE A 122 34.27 -7.81 6.17
C ILE A 122 35.02 -8.29 7.40
N PRO A 123 36.32 -7.93 7.59
CA PRO A 123 37.05 -8.27 8.80
C PRO A 123 36.35 -7.68 10.02
N HIS A 124 36.00 -8.50 11.01
CA HIS A 124 35.65 -8.01 12.34
C HIS A 124 36.94 -7.57 13.03
N ASP A 125 37.10 -6.28 13.23
CA ASP A 125 38.22 -5.73 13.98
C ASP A 125 37.91 -5.84 15.49
N ASP A 126 38.11 -7.05 16.05
CA ASP A 126 38.01 -7.28 17.51
C ASP A 126 39.18 -6.65 18.28
N ASN A 127 40.10 -6.01 17.59
CA ASN A 127 41.30 -5.40 18.18
C ASN A 127 41.62 -4.04 17.53
N VAL A 128 40.74 -3.06 17.63
CA VAL A 128 41.19 -1.66 17.54
C VAL A 128 41.81 -1.29 18.86
N GLN A 129 43.03 -1.69 19.09
CA GLN A 129 43.89 -1.00 20.04
C GLN A 129 44.13 0.39 19.44
N LEU A 130 43.41 1.40 19.99
CA LEU A 130 43.67 2.79 19.71
C LEU A 130 45.12 3.07 20.05
N SER A 131 45.99 3.13 19.02
CA SER A 131 47.33 3.64 19.17
C SER A 131 47.25 5.11 19.59
N LEU A 132 47.60 5.42 20.78
CA LEU A 132 47.65 6.78 21.36
C LEU A 132 48.71 7.67 20.71
N PHE A 133 49.45 7.15 19.71
CA PHE A 133 50.52 7.87 19.01
C PHE A 133 50.27 7.71 17.50
N GLY A 134 49.77 8.80 16.90
CA GLY A 134 49.36 8.86 15.51
C GLY A 134 50.48 8.48 14.53
N ASN A 135 50.31 7.34 13.90
CA ASN A 135 50.73 7.06 12.55
C ASN A 135 49.50 6.59 11.83
N GLU A 136 48.97 7.41 10.92
CA GLU A 136 47.99 7.00 9.94
C GLU A 136 48.64 6.01 8.98
N GLU A 137 48.79 4.75 9.42
CA GLU A 137 48.92 3.66 8.44
C GLU A 137 47.59 3.55 7.74
N LEU A 138 47.60 3.73 6.42
CA LEU A 138 46.48 3.46 5.52
C LEU A 138 46.02 2.02 5.81
N ILE A 139 44.91 1.89 6.56
CA ILE A 139 44.28 0.58 6.78
C ILE A 139 43.90 0.07 5.42
N GLU A 140 44.63 -0.91 4.88
CA GLU A 140 44.24 -1.60 3.65
C GLU A 140 42.85 -2.18 3.87
N ASP A 141 41.88 -1.78 3.02
CA ASP A 141 40.53 -2.34 3.02
C ASP A 141 40.62 -3.84 2.66
N LYS A 142 40.67 -4.70 3.68
CA LYS A 142 40.74 -6.16 3.55
C LYS A 142 39.40 -6.79 3.17
N THR A 143 38.41 -5.98 2.87
CA THR A 143 37.05 -6.45 2.51
C THR A 143 37.08 -7.24 1.19
N VAL A 144 36.51 -8.45 1.22
CA VAL A 144 36.42 -9.32 0.04
C VAL A 144 35.11 -9.12 -0.68
N TYR A 145 35.11 -8.30 -1.73
CA TYR A 145 33.92 -7.99 -2.53
C TYR A 145 33.64 -9.06 -3.58
N CYS A 146 32.33 -9.34 -3.80
CA CYS A 146 31.88 -10.21 -4.88
C CYS A 146 32.17 -9.62 -6.26
N LYS A 147 32.40 -10.50 -7.23
CA LYS A 147 32.62 -10.16 -8.63
C LYS A 147 31.46 -10.65 -9.49
N ILE A 148 31.31 -10.07 -10.66
CA ILE A 148 30.41 -10.50 -11.72
C ILE A 148 31.19 -10.62 -13.02
N TYR A 149 30.86 -11.60 -13.86
CA TYR A 149 31.46 -11.74 -15.19
C TYR A 149 30.51 -11.19 -16.25
N ASP A 150 31.01 -10.26 -17.04
CA ASP A 150 30.31 -9.70 -18.20
C ASP A 150 30.68 -10.53 -19.44
N TRP A 151 29.84 -11.49 -19.78
CA TRP A 151 30.06 -12.41 -20.93
C TRP A 151 30.05 -11.71 -22.29
N ARG A 152 29.57 -10.49 -22.41
CA ARG A 152 29.60 -9.69 -23.63
C ARG A 152 30.96 -8.97 -23.78
N ALA A 153 31.43 -8.42 -22.68
CA ALA A 153 32.67 -7.68 -22.60
C ALA A 153 33.88 -8.59 -22.30
N ASP A 154 33.64 -9.88 -22.03
CA ASP A 154 34.62 -10.91 -21.68
C ASP A 154 35.56 -10.50 -20.53
N ASN A 155 35.00 -9.91 -19.49
CA ASN A 155 35.78 -9.49 -18.31
C ASN A 155 34.99 -9.57 -17.01
N SER A 156 35.73 -9.64 -15.89
CA SER A 156 35.14 -9.59 -14.56
C SER A 156 35.16 -8.17 -13.98
N LYS A 157 34.12 -7.84 -13.20
CA LYS A 157 33.96 -6.55 -12.51
C LYS A 157 33.56 -6.81 -11.07
N LEU A 158 33.76 -5.85 -10.16
CA LEU A 158 33.20 -5.89 -8.82
C LEU A 158 31.68 -5.68 -8.91
N PHE A 159 30.90 -6.51 -8.20
CA PHE A 159 29.44 -6.39 -8.19
C PHE A 159 28.99 -4.99 -7.76
N LYS A 160 29.59 -4.41 -6.72
CA LYS A 160 29.29 -3.06 -6.26
C LYS A 160 29.38 -1.98 -7.34
N SER A 161 30.15 -2.23 -8.42
CA SER A 161 30.28 -1.28 -9.53
C SER A 161 28.99 -1.14 -10.36
N LEU A 162 28.08 -2.12 -10.31
CA LEU A 162 26.77 -2.07 -10.97
C LEU A 162 25.84 -1.02 -10.35
N LYS A 163 26.03 -0.72 -9.06
CA LYS A 163 25.23 0.27 -8.31
C LYS A 163 25.60 1.73 -8.65
N LYS A 164 26.76 1.96 -9.29
CA LYS A 164 27.17 3.31 -9.69
C LYS A 164 26.32 3.82 -10.85
N ARG A 165 25.92 5.11 -10.78
CA ARG A 165 25.23 5.79 -11.90
C ARG A 165 26.18 5.92 -13.10
N GLY A 166 25.77 5.43 -14.28
CA GLY A 166 26.54 5.55 -15.52
C GLY A 166 26.19 4.48 -16.57
N LYS A 167 26.91 4.49 -17.71
CA LYS A 167 26.78 3.52 -18.82
C LYS A 167 27.51 2.19 -18.48
N GLY A 168 27.16 1.56 -17.36
CA GLY A 168 27.71 0.26 -16.98
C GLY A 168 26.78 -0.91 -17.36
N MET A 169 27.28 -2.15 -17.19
CA MET A 169 26.46 -3.34 -17.23
C MET A 169 25.34 -3.20 -16.18
N LYS A 170 24.10 -3.46 -16.58
CA LYS A 170 22.95 -3.62 -15.70
C LYS A 170 22.21 -4.89 -16.09
N PHE A 171 21.47 -5.45 -15.13
CA PHE A 171 20.53 -6.52 -15.42
C PHE A 171 19.30 -5.96 -16.13
N ASP A 172 18.74 -6.72 -17.07
CA ASP A 172 17.43 -6.41 -17.65
C ASP A 172 16.34 -6.60 -16.61
N TYR A 173 16.47 -7.67 -15.78
CA TYR A 173 15.51 -8.05 -14.75
C TYR A 173 16.21 -8.50 -13.47
N VAL A 174 15.67 -8.13 -12.34
CA VAL A 174 15.92 -8.75 -11.03
C VAL A 174 14.63 -9.35 -10.53
N ILE A 175 14.69 -10.61 -10.09
CA ILE A 175 13.60 -11.32 -9.43
C ILE A 175 14.09 -11.88 -8.11
N GLY A 176 13.19 -12.13 -7.16
CA GLY A 176 13.57 -12.79 -5.92
C GLY A 176 12.48 -12.79 -4.84
N ASN A 177 12.77 -13.59 -3.83
CA ASN A 177 12.04 -13.64 -2.57
C ASN A 177 13.05 -13.32 -1.46
N PRO A 178 13.34 -12.02 -1.19
CA PRO A 178 14.38 -11.63 -0.25
C PRO A 178 13.99 -11.99 1.19
N PRO A 179 14.95 -12.08 2.13
CA PRO A 179 14.65 -12.26 3.52
C PRO A 179 13.79 -11.10 4.03
N TYR A 180 12.73 -11.42 4.78
CA TYR A 180 11.72 -10.45 5.19
C TYR A 180 12.20 -9.60 6.37
N GLN A 181 12.92 -10.22 7.27
CA GLN A 181 13.40 -9.60 8.51
C GLN A 181 14.71 -10.23 8.95
N GLN A 182 15.41 -9.54 9.83
CA GLN A 182 16.53 -10.06 10.58
C GLN A 182 16.03 -10.45 11.97
N ASP A 183 16.37 -11.66 12.41
CA ASP A 183 16.05 -12.13 13.75
C ASP A 183 16.77 -11.27 14.79
N SER A 184 16.03 -10.80 15.77
CA SER A 184 16.58 -10.04 16.88
C SER A 184 17.35 -10.96 17.86
N VAL A 185 18.54 -10.53 18.26
CA VAL A 185 19.38 -11.25 19.23
C VAL A 185 19.13 -10.74 20.66
N GLY A 186 17.87 -10.68 21.10
CA GLY A 186 17.53 -10.23 22.45
C GLY A 186 16.05 -10.37 22.78
N ALA A 187 15.72 -10.68 24.02
CA ALA A 187 14.36 -10.95 24.47
C ALA A 187 13.36 -9.76 24.36
N ASN A 188 13.81 -8.56 24.03
CA ASN A 188 13.01 -7.33 23.93
C ASN A 188 13.18 -6.55 22.62
N GLU A 189 13.88 -7.08 21.62
CA GLU A 189 14.07 -6.41 20.34
C GLU A 189 13.07 -6.95 19.31
N SER A 190 12.42 -6.06 18.59
CA SER A 190 11.54 -6.43 17.48
C SER A 190 12.36 -6.69 16.22
N ASP A 191 12.00 -7.71 15.46
CA ASP A 191 12.64 -8.05 14.20
C ASP A 191 12.66 -6.86 13.24
N THR A 192 13.83 -6.58 12.67
CA THR A 192 14.03 -5.47 11.75
C THR A 192 13.75 -5.92 10.32
N PRO A 193 12.84 -5.25 9.57
CA PRO A 193 12.57 -5.62 8.19
C PRO A 193 13.79 -5.36 7.30
N LEU A 194 14.10 -6.31 6.43
CA LEU A 194 15.21 -6.23 5.47
C LEU A 194 14.76 -6.05 4.02
N TYR A 195 13.59 -6.54 3.65
CA TYR A 195 13.15 -6.60 2.25
C TYR A 195 13.14 -5.23 1.54
N HIS A 196 12.90 -4.12 2.25
CA HIS A 196 12.96 -2.79 1.66
C HIS A 196 14.36 -2.39 1.19
N LEU A 197 15.41 -2.86 1.87
CA LEU A 197 16.80 -2.65 1.48
C LEU A 197 17.13 -3.45 0.20
N PHE A 198 16.58 -4.66 0.08
CA PHE A 198 16.70 -5.46 -1.14
C PHE A 198 15.99 -4.82 -2.34
N TYR A 199 14.84 -4.15 -2.12
CA TYR A 199 14.21 -3.33 -3.15
C TYR A 199 15.18 -2.23 -3.65
N GLN A 200 15.72 -1.45 -2.73
CA GLN A 200 16.63 -0.35 -3.05
C GLN A 200 17.88 -0.85 -3.79
N ALA A 201 18.49 -1.94 -3.33
CA ALA A 201 19.64 -2.53 -3.98
C ALA A 201 19.31 -3.06 -5.38
N SER A 202 18.16 -3.72 -5.57
CA SER A 202 17.71 -4.27 -6.84
C SER A 202 17.45 -3.18 -7.88
N MET A 203 16.78 -2.08 -7.49
CA MET A 203 16.52 -0.94 -8.37
C MET A 203 17.80 -0.20 -8.83
N GLN A 204 18.90 -0.33 -8.09
CA GLN A 204 20.19 0.23 -8.50
C GLN A 204 20.84 -0.58 -9.61
N VAL A 205 20.63 -1.89 -9.66
CA VAL A 205 21.33 -2.80 -10.57
C VAL A 205 20.50 -3.28 -11.76
N ALA A 206 19.19 -3.04 -11.77
CA ALA A 206 18.29 -3.44 -12.85
C ALA A 206 17.27 -2.35 -13.22
N ASN A 207 16.77 -2.45 -14.47
CA ASN A 207 15.68 -1.59 -14.95
C ASN A 207 14.31 -2.14 -14.56
N LYS A 208 14.19 -3.45 -14.34
CA LYS A 208 12.95 -4.14 -13.99
C LYS A 208 13.19 -5.03 -12.79
N VAL A 209 12.34 -4.90 -11.79
CA VAL A 209 12.45 -5.60 -10.51
C VAL A 209 11.12 -6.22 -10.14
N GLU A 210 11.10 -7.53 -9.91
CA GLU A 210 9.92 -8.27 -9.46
C GLU A 210 10.26 -9.02 -8.17
N LEU A 211 9.63 -8.65 -7.06
CA LEU A 211 9.91 -9.25 -5.77
C LEU A 211 8.63 -9.76 -5.09
N ILE A 212 8.78 -10.86 -4.36
CA ILE A 212 7.80 -11.38 -3.43
C ILE A 212 8.17 -10.89 -2.03
N THR A 213 7.28 -10.15 -1.39
CA THR A 213 7.57 -9.54 -0.08
C THR A 213 6.32 -9.48 0.81
N PRO A 214 6.49 -9.24 2.13
CA PRO A 214 5.37 -8.87 2.98
C PRO A 214 4.68 -7.62 2.44
N ALA A 215 3.34 -7.62 2.45
CA ALA A 215 2.55 -6.56 1.84
C ALA A 215 2.23 -5.39 2.78
N ARG A 216 2.69 -5.41 4.03
CA ARG A 216 2.32 -4.41 5.06
C ARG A 216 2.66 -2.97 4.66
N PHE A 217 3.77 -2.76 3.94
CA PHE A 217 4.17 -1.43 3.49
C PHE A 217 3.16 -0.80 2.51
N LEU A 218 2.43 -1.60 1.74
CA LEU A 218 1.38 -1.14 0.82
C LEU A 218 0.22 -0.45 1.58
N PHE A 219 0.03 -0.79 2.83
CA PHE A 219 -0.97 -0.19 3.74
C PHE A 219 -0.36 0.90 4.63
N ASN A 220 0.85 1.34 4.33
CA ASN A 220 1.65 2.25 5.18
C ASN A 220 1.75 1.76 6.63
N ALA A 221 1.87 0.44 6.82
CA ALA A 221 1.93 -0.26 8.10
C ALA A 221 3.19 -1.12 8.19
N GLY A 222 3.49 -1.59 9.41
CA GLY A 222 4.68 -2.38 9.68
C GLY A 222 5.86 -1.55 10.17
N ALA A 223 7.02 -2.20 10.25
CA ALA A 223 8.24 -1.60 10.80
C ALA A 223 9.20 -1.03 9.73
N THR A 224 8.82 -1.07 8.45
CA THR A 224 9.55 -0.37 7.39
C THR A 224 9.46 1.15 7.57
N PRO A 225 10.51 1.92 7.19
CA PRO A 225 10.47 3.37 7.27
C PRO A 225 9.27 3.96 6.52
N LYS A 226 8.53 4.87 7.15
CA LYS A 226 7.32 5.47 6.55
C LYS A 226 7.63 6.23 5.27
N GLU A 227 8.76 6.94 5.23
CA GLU A 227 9.23 7.68 4.07
C GLU A 227 9.48 6.75 2.88
N TRP A 228 9.99 5.54 3.15
CA TRP A 228 10.17 4.52 2.11
C TRP A 228 8.82 3.97 1.61
N ASN A 229 7.88 3.68 2.53
CA ASN A 229 6.54 3.23 2.16
C ASN A 229 5.85 4.27 1.26
N GLU A 230 5.89 5.55 1.64
CA GLU A 230 5.31 6.65 0.88
C GLU A 230 6.01 6.83 -0.47
N ALA A 231 7.35 6.72 -0.52
CA ALA A 231 8.09 6.79 -1.77
C ALA A 231 7.68 5.67 -2.74
N MET A 232 7.54 4.42 -2.26
CA MET A 232 7.09 3.29 -3.08
C MET A 232 5.64 3.46 -3.56
N LEU A 233 4.73 3.94 -2.70
CA LEU A 233 3.34 4.16 -3.05
C LEU A 233 3.14 5.34 -4.03
N ASN A 234 4.05 6.29 -4.04
CA ASN A 234 4.03 7.44 -4.96
C ASN A 234 4.90 7.23 -6.21
N ASP A 235 5.61 6.12 -6.32
CA ASP A 235 6.40 5.79 -7.49
C ASP A 235 5.48 5.36 -8.65
N GLU A 236 5.49 6.14 -9.73
CA GLU A 236 4.68 5.89 -10.93
C GLU A 236 5.15 4.69 -11.76
N HIS A 237 6.34 4.17 -11.47
CA HIS A 237 6.94 3.00 -12.12
C HIS A 237 6.66 1.69 -11.40
N PHE A 238 5.97 1.77 -10.26
CA PHE A 238 5.70 0.66 -9.36
C PHE A 238 4.25 0.19 -9.45
N LYS A 239 4.03 -1.13 -9.45
CA LYS A 239 2.70 -1.74 -9.36
C LYS A 239 2.70 -3.03 -8.55
N VAL A 240 1.54 -3.39 -8.03
CA VAL A 240 1.26 -4.68 -7.42
C VAL A 240 0.71 -5.62 -8.51
N LEU A 241 1.36 -6.77 -8.72
CA LEU A 241 0.91 -7.80 -9.64
C LEU A 241 -0.06 -8.77 -8.99
N PHE A 242 0.18 -9.08 -7.72
CA PHE A 242 -0.60 -10.03 -6.96
C PHE A 242 -0.55 -9.69 -5.47
N TYR A 243 -1.65 -9.91 -4.77
CA TYR A 243 -1.77 -9.76 -3.33
C TYR A 243 -2.58 -10.92 -2.74
N GLU A 244 -2.05 -11.60 -1.74
CA GLU A 244 -2.77 -12.60 -0.95
C GLU A 244 -2.71 -12.21 0.54
N PRO A 245 -3.86 -11.91 1.17
CA PRO A 245 -3.90 -11.53 2.58
C PRO A 245 -3.54 -12.66 3.54
N LYS A 246 -3.71 -13.94 3.12
CA LYS A 246 -3.40 -15.12 3.91
C LYS A 246 -2.14 -15.78 3.37
N SER A 247 -1.02 -15.53 4.04
CA SER A 247 0.29 -16.02 3.61
C SER A 247 0.42 -17.54 3.54
N ASP A 248 -0.35 -18.26 4.35
CA ASP A 248 -0.37 -19.73 4.37
C ASP A 248 -0.83 -20.36 3.04
N LYS A 249 -1.57 -19.60 2.21
CA LYS A 249 -1.93 -20.04 0.86
C LYS A 249 -0.77 -19.99 -0.13
N ILE A 250 0.26 -19.17 0.14
CA ILE A 250 1.45 -19.04 -0.70
C ILE A 250 2.60 -19.83 -0.11
N PHE A 251 2.83 -19.69 1.18
CA PHE A 251 3.89 -20.38 1.92
C PHE A 251 3.28 -21.20 3.06
N SER A 252 3.30 -22.50 2.91
CA SER A 252 2.76 -23.41 3.92
C SER A 252 3.39 -23.15 5.30
N ASN A 253 2.57 -23.16 6.35
CA ASN A 253 3.00 -22.97 7.74
C ASN A 253 3.61 -21.58 8.05
N THR A 254 3.26 -20.54 7.31
CA THR A 254 3.71 -19.17 7.62
C THR A 254 2.53 -18.28 8.01
N ASP A 255 2.74 -17.42 8.99
CA ASP A 255 1.80 -16.34 9.37
C ASP A 255 2.47 -14.98 9.17
N ILE A 256 2.40 -14.46 7.95
CA ILE A 256 2.93 -13.13 7.60
C ILE A 256 1.79 -12.13 7.72
N LYS A 257 1.77 -11.38 8.83
CA LYS A 257 0.74 -10.38 9.08
C LYS A 257 0.70 -9.33 7.98
N GLY A 258 -0.50 -9.08 7.44
CA GLY A 258 -0.71 -8.17 6.31
C GLY A 258 -0.58 -8.83 4.94
N GLY A 259 -0.30 -10.14 4.90
CA GLY A 259 -0.23 -10.92 3.66
C GLY A 259 1.07 -10.74 2.88
N VAL A 260 1.07 -11.31 1.67
CA VAL A 260 2.21 -11.34 0.75
C VAL A 260 1.80 -10.67 -0.57
N ALA A 261 2.72 -9.90 -1.15
CA ALA A 261 2.52 -9.30 -2.45
C ALA A 261 3.65 -9.66 -3.42
N ILE A 262 3.29 -9.87 -4.68
CA ILE A 262 4.21 -9.84 -5.81
C ILE A 262 4.12 -8.46 -6.42
N THR A 263 5.23 -7.76 -6.45
CA THR A 263 5.31 -6.38 -6.92
C THR A 263 6.28 -6.27 -8.08
N TYR A 264 6.06 -5.28 -8.92
CA TYR A 264 6.84 -5.05 -10.12
C TYR A 264 7.16 -3.57 -10.27
N HIS A 265 8.42 -3.28 -10.48
CA HIS A 265 8.92 -1.95 -10.82
C HIS A 265 9.58 -1.98 -12.20
N ASP A 266 9.23 -1.04 -13.08
CA ASP A 266 9.81 -0.91 -14.42
C ASP A 266 10.03 0.57 -14.75
N ILE A 267 11.28 1.02 -14.66
CA ILE A 267 11.67 2.41 -14.89
C ILE A 267 11.31 2.92 -16.29
N THR A 268 11.02 2.01 -17.24
CA THR A 268 10.67 2.37 -18.62
C THR A 268 9.17 2.57 -18.85
N ARG A 269 8.34 2.29 -17.84
CA ARG A 269 6.87 2.37 -17.94
C ARG A 269 6.30 3.17 -16.79
N ASN A 270 5.34 4.03 -17.10
CA ASN A 270 4.52 4.74 -16.12
C ASN A 270 3.20 3.98 -15.92
N TYR A 271 2.91 3.54 -14.69
CA TYR A 271 1.67 2.87 -14.28
C TYR A 271 0.74 3.79 -13.51
N GLY A 272 1.21 4.99 -13.16
CA GLY A 272 0.58 5.89 -12.20
C GLY A 272 0.83 5.48 -10.75
N ALA A 273 0.93 6.46 -9.88
CA ALA A 273 1.18 6.25 -8.45
C ALA A 273 0.01 5.52 -7.77
N ILE A 274 0.31 4.53 -6.94
CA ILE A 274 -0.71 3.78 -6.17
C ILE A 274 -1.37 4.68 -5.12
N LYS A 275 -0.59 5.55 -4.45
CA LYS A 275 -0.98 6.46 -3.36
C LYS A 275 -1.61 5.76 -2.15
N ALA A 276 -2.71 5.04 -2.34
CA ALA A 276 -3.37 4.21 -1.34
C ALA A 276 -3.73 2.85 -1.95
N PHE A 277 -3.31 1.80 -1.29
CA PHE A 277 -3.57 0.41 -1.68
C PHE A 277 -4.69 -0.18 -0.83
N THR A 278 -5.54 -0.99 -1.44
CA THR A 278 -6.58 -1.77 -0.75
C THR A 278 -6.42 -3.26 -1.04
N ALA A 279 -7.03 -4.08 -0.19
CA ALA A 279 -7.00 -5.54 -0.36
C ALA A 279 -7.85 -6.03 -1.55
N TYR A 280 -8.64 -5.15 -2.17
CA TYR A 280 -9.57 -5.48 -3.24
C TYR A 280 -9.07 -4.90 -4.56
N SER A 281 -8.83 -5.78 -5.54
CA SER A 281 -8.38 -5.38 -6.89
C SER A 281 -9.37 -4.45 -7.57
N GLU A 282 -10.67 -4.76 -7.45
CA GLU A 282 -11.77 -3.98 -8.02
C GLU A 282 -11.80 -2.56 -7.44
N LEU A 283 -11.61 -2.43 -6.14
CA LEU A 283 -11.60 -1.12 -5.48
C LEU A 283 -10.39 -0.27 -5.90
N ASN A 284 -9.24 -0.89 -6.11
CA ASN A 284 -8.05 -0.20 -6.63
C ASN A 284 -8.30 0.31 -8.07
N GLU A 285 -8.98 -0.47 -8.92
CA GLU A 285 -9.33 -0.06 -10.28
C GLU A 285 -10.41 1.03 -10.30
N ILE A 286 -11.46 0.90 -9.49
CA ILE A 286 -12.49 1.94 -9.31
C ILE A 286 -11.83 3.26 -8.91
N LYS A 287 -10.96 3.22 -7.89
CA LYS A 287 -10.20 4.40 -7.43
C LYS A 287 -9.42 5.05 -8.58
N ARG A 288 -8.68 4.26 -9.36
CA ARG A 288 -7.88 4.75 -10.49
C ARG A 288 -8.76 5.44 -11.56
N LYS A 289 -9.93 4.88 -11.86
CA LYS A 289 -10.89 5.48 -12.80
C LYS A 289 -11.44 6.80 -12.29
N VAL A 290 -11.83 6.87 -11.01
CA VAL A 290 -12.36 8.08 -10.38
C VAL A 290 -11.29 9.18 -10.34
N GLU A 291 -10.05 8.86 -9.97
CA GLU A 291 -8.94 9.83 -9.94
C GLU A 291 -8.62 10.41 -11.33
N ALA A 292 -8.90 9.69 -12.43
CA ALA A 292 -8.68 10.18 -13.78
C ALA A 292 -9.57 11.38 -14.16
N PHE A 293 -10.68 11.60 -13.45
CA PHE A 293 -11.56 12.77 -13.65
C PHE A 293 -10.99 14.04 -13.03
N ASN A 294 -9.96 13.96 -12.17
CA ASN A 294 -9.35 15.10 -11.47
C ASN A 294 -10.35 16.00 -10.74
N GLU A 295 -11.44 15.42 -10.22
CA GLU A 295 -12.42 16.14 -9.42
C GLU A 295 -11.86 16.48 -8.03
N ASN A 296 -12.36 17.56 -7.43
CA ASN A 296 -12.05 17.90 -6.04
C ASN A 296 -12.54 16.80 -5.10
N SER A 297 -11.98 16.76 -3.91
CA SER A 297 -12.36 15.80 -2.88
C SER A 297 -13.55 16.30 -2.05
N LEU A 298 -14.48 15.40 -1.73
CA LEU A 298 -15.54 15.71 -0.77
C LEU A 298 -14.97 16.14 0.60
N SER A 299 -13.74 15.68 0.94
CA SER A 299 -13.05 16.11 2.15
C SER A 299 -12.87 17.62 2.23
N ASP A 300 -12.81 18.34 1.11
CA ASP A 300 -12.54 19.78 1.09
C ASP A 300 -13.68 20.58 1.73
N VAL A 301 -14.89 20.07 1.61
CA VAL A 301 -16.12 20.67 2.17
C VAL A 301 -16.57 20.03 3.49
N ILE A 302 -15.72 19.19 4.11
CA ILE A 302 -16.00 18.57 5.42
C ILE A 302 -15.35 19.40 6.54
N THR A 303 -16.11 19.65 7.59
CA THR A 303 -15.61 20.38 8.76
C THR A 303 -14.74 19.51 9.66
N ASN A 304 -13.79 20.15 10.35
CA ASN A 304 -13.07 19.49 11.43
C ASN A 304 -13.98 19.31 12.65
N ARG A 305 -13.63 18.34 13.51
CA ARG A 305 -14.31 18.17 14.80
C ARG A 305 -14.19 19.42 15.66
N GLY A 306 -15.22 19.70 16.46
CA GLY A 306 -15.20 20.82 17.42
C GLY A 306 -15.29 22.19 16.73
N LEU A 307 -16.07 22.27 15.66
CA LEU A 307 -16.36 23.52 14.93
C LEU A 307 -17.00 24.55 15.83
N TYR A 308 -18.02 24.16 16.62
CA TYR A 308 -18.72 25.05 17.52
C TYR A 308 -18.00 25.15 18.86
N ARG A 309 -17.79 26.40 19.30
CA ARG A 309 -17.04 26.72 20.51
C ARG A 309 -17.79 27.77 21.34
N TYR A 310 -17.58 27.74 22.64
CA TYR A 310 -18.11 28.76 23.52
C TYR A 310 -17.45 30.13 23.24
N SER A 311 -18.24 31.18 23.26
CA SER A 311 -17.76 32.55 23.13
C SER A 311 -17.12 33.04 24.43
N LYS A 312 -16.39 34.17 24.36
CA LYS A 312 -15.85 34.82 25.56
C LYS A 312 -16.97 35.21 26.54
N LEU A 313 -18.09 35.74 26.01
CA LEU A 313 -19.28 36.12 26.81
C LEU A 313 -19.81 34.95 27.64
N ALA A 314 -19.84 33.74 27.08
CA ALA A 314 -20.26 32.55 27.83
C ALA A 314 -19.38 32.30 29.05
N TYR A 315 -18.05 32.46 28.93
CA TYR A 315 -17.15 32.32 30.09
C TYR A 315 -17.32 33.44 31.11
N ASP A 316 -17.58 34.65 30.66
CA ASP A 316 -17.73 35.80 31.54
C ASP A 316 -19.05 35.71 32.35
N GLU A 317 -20.14 35.24 31.74
CA GLU A 317 -21.48 35.16 32.38
C GLU A 317 -21.78 33.82 33.06
N GLN A 318 -21.09 32.70 32.65
CA GLN A 318 -21.39 31.35 33.15
C GLN A 318 -20.06 30.61 33.58
N PRO A 319 -19.20 31.24 34.41
CA PRO A 319 -17.94 30.64 34.78
C PRO A 319 -18.10 29.29 35.51
N ASP A 320 -19.09 29.18 36.41
CA ASP A 320 -19.35 27.97 37.20
C ASP A 320 -19.80 26.76 36.33
N GLU A 321 -20.47 27.03 35.23
CA GLU A 321 -20.88 26.00 34.30
C GLU A 321 -19.70 25.62 33.35
N LEU A 322 -18.99 26.62 32.85
CA LEU A 322 -17.94 26.37 31.85
C LEU A 322 -16.62 25.84 32.44
N VAL A 323 -16.39 25.96 33.74
CA VAL A 323 -15.31 25.25 34.41
C VAL A 323 -15.42 23.72 34.28
N LYS A 324 -16.64 23.21 34.02
CA LYS A 324 -16.88 21.78 33.79
C LYS A 324 -16.40 21.28 32.43
N THR A 325 -15.95 22.15 31.52
CA THR A 325 -15.42 21.77 30.20
C THR A 325 -13.92 21.68 30.23
N ALA A 326 -13.35 20.76 29.39
CA ALA A 326 -11.92 20.63 29.25
C ALA A 326 -11.32 21.73 28.35
N ASP A 327 -12.10 22.24 27.40
CA ASP A 327 -11.69 23.29 26.44
C ASP A 327 -12.94 24.05 25.91
N ALA A 328 -12.70 24.99 25.00
CA ALA A 328 -13.75 25.85 24.46
C ALA A 328 -14.75 25.15 23.51
N ARG A 329 -14.57 23.89 23.16
CA ARG A 329 -15.45 23.16 22.24
C ARG A 329 -16.71 22.70 22.92
N ILE A 330 -17.83 22.71 22.20
CA ILE A 330 -19.06 22.10 22.70
C ILE A 330 -18.89 20.58 22.67
N ALA A 331 -18.44 20.03 23.80
CA ALA A 331 -18.03 18.64 23.94
C ALA A 331 -19.22 17.66 23.75
N PRO A 332 -18.94 16.36 23.44
CA PRO A 332 -20.01 15.35 23.35
C PRO A 332 -20.86 15.22 24.60
N SER A 333 -20.30 15.44 25.77
CA SER A 333 -20.98 15.36 27.07
C SER A 333 -21.60 16.70 27.54
N ALA A 334 -21.67 17.72 26.69
CA ALA A 334 -22.12 19.05 27.05
C ALA A 334 -23.55 19.06 27.68
N PHE A 335 -24.47 18.27 27.09
CA PHE A 335 -25.86 18.18 27.58
C PHE A 335 -25.97 17.56 28.99
N GLU A 336 -25.07 16.66 29.32
CA GLU A 336 -25.03 15.99 30.63
C GLU A 336 -24.32 16.85 31.69
N ARG A 337 -23.23 17.52 31.30
CA ARG A 337 -22.40 18.27 32.23
C ARG A 337 -22.94 19.65 32.56
N MET A 338 -23.65 20.27 31.61
CA MET A 338 -24.11 21.65 31.71
C MET A 338 -25.61 21.77 31.34
N PRO A 339 -26.50 21.01 32.01
CA PRO A 339 -27.92 21.01 31.67
C PRO A 339 -28.58 22.38 31.85
N ALA A 340 -28.03 23.26 32.68
CA ALA A 340 -28.50 24.62 32.87
C ALA A 340 -28.34 25.48 31.60
N LEU A 341 -27.33 25.22 30.80
CA LEU A 341 -27.10 25.96 29.55
C LEU A 341 -27.82 25.36 28.33
N PHE A 342 -28.17 24.07 28.37
CA PHE A 342 -28.80 23.34 27.28
C PHE A 342 -30.22 22.91 27.65
N THR A 343 -31.19 23.74 27.29
CA THR A 343 -32.59 23.59 27.75
C THR A 343 -33.46 22.85 26.73
N ASP A 344 -34.51 22.17 27.20
CA ASP A 344 -35.47 21.47 26.32
C ASP A 344 -36.45 22.43 25.64
N LYS A 345 -36.75 23.52 26.30
CA LYS A 345 -37.67 24.56 25.79
C LYS A 345 -36.89 25.85 25.58
N LYS A 346 -37.24 26.59 24.52
CA LYS A 346 -36.67 27.91 24.26
C LYS A 346 -37.03 28.85 25.42
N PRO A 347 -36.07 29.42 26.15
CA PRO A 347 -36.34 30.41 27.16
C PRO A 347 -36.96 31.67 26.57
N ASN A 348 -37.74 32.36 27.36
CA ASN A 348 -38.35 33.64 26.98
C ASN A 348 -37.80 34.76 27.88
N ASP A 349 -36.53 35.06 27.74
CA ASP A 349 -35.74 35.99 28.55
C ASP A 349 -35.18 37.18 27.76
N GLY A 350 -35.64 37.32 26.49
CA GLY A 350 -35.20 38.39 25.59
C GLY A 350 -33.92 38.11 24.82
N HIS A 351 -33.27 36.97 25.03
CA HIS A 351 -32.08 36.55 24.25
C HIS A 351 -32.45 35.73 23.02
N GLU A 352 -31.55 35.73 22.03
CA GLU A 352 -31.67 34.82 20.89
C GLU A 352 -31.15 33.45 21.26
N TYR A 353 -31.83 32.41 20.77
CA TYR A 353 -31.49 31.01 21.00
C TYR A 353 -31.40 30.26 19.70
N ILE A 354 -30.41 29.34 19.62
CA ILE A 354 -30.21 28.38 18.55
C ILE A 354 -30.44 26.97 19.07
N GLN A 355 -30.62 26.02 18.17
CA GLN A 355 -30.61 24.61 18.53
C GLN A 355 -29.18 24.04 18.40
N ILE A 356 -28.75 23.24 19.36
CA ILE A 356 -27.54 22.42 19.29
C ILE A 356 -27.97 20.95 19.24
N PHE A 357 -27.51 20.26 18.19
CA PHE A 357 -27.72 18.84 18.02
C PHE A 357 -26.60 18.06 18.72
N GLY A 358 -26.96 17.09 19.56
CA GLY A 358 -25.99 16.36 20.37
C GLY A 358 -26.53 15.02 20.85
N LEU A 359 -25.76 14.34 21.69
CA LEU A 359 -26.19 13.13 22.39
C LEU A 359 -26.44 13.41 23.86
N LEU A 360 -27.50 12.78 24.39
CA LEU A 360 -27.79 12.67 25.79
C LEU A 360 -28.12 11.21 26.10
N LYS A 361 -27.33 10.56 26.96
CA LYS A 361 -27.45 9.12 27.28
C LYS A 361 -27.52 8.20 26.05
N GLY A 362 -26.73 8.52 25.03
CA GLY A 362 -26.64 7.75 23.78
C GLY A 362 -27.73 8.07 22.75
N GLU A 363 -28.75 8.82 23.09
CA GLU A 363 -29.80 9.24 22.17
C GLU A 363 -29.56 10.63 21.60
N ARG A 364 -30.14 10.94 20.44
CA ARG A 364 -29.98 12.21 19.71
C ARG A 364 -31.04 13.20 20.12
N TYR A 365 -30.61 14.40 20.56
CA TYR A 365 -31.47 15.48 20.97
C TYR A 365 -31.07 16.80 20.36
N TYR A 366 -32.05 17.69 20.18
CA TYR A 366 -31.87 19.11 19.96
C TYR A 366 -32.14 19.84 21.27
N LYS A 367 -31.14 20.62 21.73
CA LYS A 367 -31.26 21.47 22.91
C LYS A 367 -31.14 22.93 22.51
N TRP A 368 -31.90 23.78 23.20
CA TRP A 368 -31.81 25.21 23.03
C TRP A 368 -30.59 25.72 23.76
N PHE A 369 -29.81 26.58 23.09
CA PHE A 369 -28.62 27.20 23.63
C PHE A 369 -28.56 28.64 23.20
N ARG A 370 -28.15 29.56 24.09
CA ARG A 370 -28.11 30.99 23.82
C ARG A 370 -27.11 31.28 22.70
N ARG A 371 -27.55 32.02 21.66
CA ARG A 371 -26.77 32.21 20.43
C ARG A 371 -25.45 32.92 20.64
N ASP A 372 -25.43 33.99 21.46
CA ASP A 372 -24.22 34.78 21.74
C ASP A 372 -23.22 34.05 22.64
N TYR A 373 -23.58 32.89 23.20
CA TYR A 373 -22.66 31.98 23.87
C TYR A 373 -21.88 31.09 22.92
N VAL A 374 -22.23 31.05 21.62
CA VAL A 374 -21.49 30.34 20.60
C VAL A 374 -20.62 31.33 19.83
N LYS A 375 -19.33 30.97 19.65
CA LYS A 375 -18.47 31.72 18.74
C LYS A 375 -19.04 31.62 17.32
N GLU A 376 -19.25 32.75 16.68
CA GLU A 376 -19.84 32.81 15.35
C GLU A 376 -18.96 32.08 14.30
N VAL A 377 -19.61 31.22 13.50
CA VAL A 377 -19.04 30.49 12.38
C VAL A 377 -20.01 30.50 11.20
N PRO A 378 -19.58 30.66 9.95
CA PRO A 378 -20.45 30.70 8.77
C PRO A 378 -21.36 29.48 8.66
N ASN A 379 -20.87 28.31 9.00
CA ASN A 379 -21.61 27.03 9.03
C ASN A 379 -22.92 27.09 9.80
N LEU A 380 -23.03 27.91 10.84
CA LEU A 380 -24.24 28.03 11.65
C LEU A 380 -25.43 28.54 10.82
N LEU A 381 -25.19 29.36 9.81
CA LEU A 381 -26.18 30.00 8.95
C LEU A 381 -26.49 29.18 7.68
N LYS A 382 -25.85 28.05 7.47
CA LYS A 382 -25.89 27.26 6.22
C LYS A 382 -26.64 25.95 6.38
N TYR A 383 -27.26 25.49 5.29
CA TYR A 383 -27.66 24.09 5.13
C TYR A 383 -26.44 23.21 5.04
N LYS A 384 -26.51 22.01 5.60
CA LYS A 384 -25.37 21.06 5.68
C LYS A 384 -25.84 19.65 5.99
N VAL A 385 -25.06 18.67 5.67
CA VAL A 385 -25.27 17.29 6.11
C VAL A 385 -24.46 17.05 7.37
N MET A 386 -25.12 16.62 8.46
CA MET A 386 -24.46 16.25 9.71
C MET A 386 -24.30 14.74 9.79
N ILE A 387 -23.07 14.28 10.07
CA ILE A 387 -22.74 12.87 10.27
C ILE A 387 -21.98 12.70 11.58
N PRO A 388 -22.10 11.55 12.27
CA PRO A 388 -21.25 11.24 13.41
C PRO A 388 -19.77 11.17 12.98
N LYS A 389 -18.88 11.71 13.82
CA LYS A 389 -17.42 11.62 13.60
C LYS A 389 -16.87 10.19 13.69
N ALA A 390 -17.65 9.27 14.24
CA ALA A 390 -17.27 7.86 14.36
C ALA A 390 -18.50 6.96 14.24
N ASN A 391 -18.36 5.87 13.47
CA ASN A 391 -19.36 4.82 13.38
C ASN A 391 -18.73 3.53 12.80
N GLY A 392 -19.36 2.38 13.11
CA GLY A 392 -18.98 1.08 12.59
C GLY A 392 -17.60 0.60 13.04
N SER A 393 -17.04 -0.38 12.33
CA SER A 393 -15.73 -0.98 12.60
C SER A 393 -14.63 -0.52 11.64
N GLY A 394 -15.01 0.03 10.50
CA GLY A 394 -14.12 0.35 9.38
C GLY A 394 -14.16 -0.69 8.26
N ALA A 395 -15.09 -1.66 8.32
CA ALA A 395 -15.30 -2.56 7.20
C ALA A 395 -15.84 -1.81 5.98
N ILE A 396 -15.45 -2.25 4.80
CA ILE A 396 -15.92 -1.65 3.55
C ILE A 396 -17.44 -1.70 3.47
N GLY A 397 -18.05 -0.62 3.01
CA GLY A 397 -19.48 -0.59 2.72
C GLY A 397 -20.42 -0.59 3.92
N GLU A 398 -19.92 -0.35 5.12
CA GLU A 398 -20.78 -0.16 6.28
C GLU A 398 -21.77 0.97 6.07
N VAL A 399 -22.97 0.82 6.65
CA VAL A 399 -23.93 1.94 6.73
C VAL A 399 -23.36 3.03 7.64
N LEU A 400 -23.49 4.27 7.22
CA LEU A 400 -23.22 5.42 8.08
C LEU A 400 -24.30 5.51 9.15
N SER A 401 -23.95 5.83 10.37
CA SER A 401 -24.93 6.19 11.38
C SER A 401 -25.76 7.36 10.87
N THR A 402 -27.06 7.18 10.78
CA THR A 402 -28.06 8.08 10.18
C THR A 402 -27.58 9.53 9.97
N PRO A 403 -27.15 9.94 8.76
CA PRO A 403 -26.82 11.32 8.46
C PRO A 403 -28.11 12.15 8.37
N LEU A 404 -28.03 13.42 8.70
CA LEU A 404 -29.18 14.34 8.73
C LEU A 404 -28.84 15.63 7.99
N CYS A 405 -29.83 16.25 7.34
CA CYS A 405 -29.74 17.66 6.98
C CYS A 405 -29.90 18.54 8.21
N GLY A 406 -28.91 19.37 8.48
CA GLY A 406 -29.00 20.49 9.38
C GLY A 406 -29.47 21.72 8.62
N VAL A 407 -30.55 22.35 9.08
CA VAL A 407 -31.18 23.48 8.39
C VAL A 407 -30.95 24.78 9.13
N PRO A 408 -30.53 25.87 8.46
CA PRO A 408 -30.78 27.20 8.91
C PRO A 408 -32.23 27.52 8.57
N LEU A 409 -32.98 27.99 9.52
CA LEU A 409 -34.39 28.35 9.30
C LEU A 409 -34.51 29.87 9.37
N CYS A 410 -34.98 30.53 8.32
CA CYS A 410 -35.40 31.92 8.37
C CYS A 410 -36.53 32.03 9.41
N GLY A 411 -36.25 32.78 10.50
CA GLY A 411 -37.22 32.99 11.58
C GLY A 411 -37.39 31.83 12.56
N VAL A 412 -36.58 30.79 12.49
CA VAL A 412 -36.57 29.60 13.36
C VAL A 412 -35.12 29.25 13.72
N PRO A 413 -34.85 28.49 14.78
CA PRO A 413 -33.52 28.38 15.34
C PRO A 413 -32.49 27.82 14.35
N LEU A 414 -31.37 28.50 14.30
CA LEU A 414 -30.14 28.03 13.64
C LEU A 414 -29.69 26.76 14.35
N CYS A 415 -29.08 25.82 13.59
CA CYS A 415 -28.66 24.54 14.14
C CYS A 415 -27.14 24.36 14.13
N GLY A 416 -26.55 24.29 15.32
CA GLY A 416 -25.18 23.82 15.55
C GLY A 416 -25.16 22.36 16.01
N PHE A 417 -23.98 21.83 16.31
CA PHE A 417 -23.83 20.47 16.85
C PHE A 417 -22.65 20.35 17.81
N THR A 418 -22.72 19.34 18.68
CA THR A 418 -21.61 18.99 19.58
C THR A 418 -20.45 18.32 18.82
N GLU A 419 -19.29 18.20 19.44
CA GLU A 419 -18.09 17.54 18.87
C GLU A 419 -18.32 16.04 18.48
N THR A 420 -19.50 15.49 18.80
CA THR A 420 -19.93 14.16 18.35
C THR A 420 -20.09 14.08 16.84
N PHE A 421 -20.40 15.22 16.20
CA PHE A 421 -20.71 15.32 14.79
C PHE A 421 -19.68 16.17 14.04
N ILE A 422 -19.64 15.97 12.73
CA ILE A 422 -19.01 16.82 11.72
C ILE A 422 -20.05 17.12 10.64
N SER A 423 -19.83 18.13 9.81
CA SER A 423 -20.71 18.43 8.70
C SER A 423 -20.02 18.34 7.35
N ILE A 424 -20.84 18.06 6.33
CA ILE A 424 -20.46 18.02 4.91
C ILE A 424 -21.25 19.08 4.19
N GLY A 425 -20.58 19.93 3.43
CA GLY A 425 -21.15 21.03 2.67
C GLY A 425 -21.56 22.22 3.56
N GLU A 426 -21.65 23.38 2.93
CA GLU A 426 -22.15 24.65 3.48
C GLU A 426 -22.83 25.38 2.33
N THR A 427 -24.16 25.25 2.20
CA THR A 427 -24.93 25.82 1.08
C THR A 427 -26.09 26.66 1.58
N ASP A 428 -26.54 27.59 0.75
CA ASP A 428 -27.76 28.39 0.98
C ASP A 428 -29.00 27.65 0.45
N SER A 429 -28.84 26.56 -0.28
CA SER A 429 -29.92 25.76 -0.87
C SER A 429 -30.19 24.51 -0.03
N ARG A 430 -31.45 24.31 0.30
CA ARG A 430 -31.91 23.09 0.95
C ARG A 430 -31.75 21.88 -0.01
N ASP A 431 -32.09 22.08 -1.28
CA ASP A 431 -32.05 21.01 -2.28
C ASP A 431 -30.63 20.48 -2.49
N GLU A 432 -29.61 21.38 -2.52
CA GLU A 432 -28.22 20.98 -2.57
C GLU A 432 -27.78 20.19 -1.34
N ALA A 433 -28.24 20.56 -0.15
CA ALA A 433 -27.96 19.82 1.07
C ALA A 433 -28.62 18.43 1.06
N GLU A 434 -29.85 18.33 0.54
CA GLU A 434 -30.55 17.04 0.35
C GLU A 434 -29.89 16.18 -0.71
N ALA A 435 -29.39 16.76 -1.82
CA ALA A 435 -28.59 16.07 -2.82
C ALA A 435 -27.28 15.52 -2.21
N THR A 436 -26.58 16.35 -1.43
CA THR A 436 -25.40 15.93 -0.69
C THR A 436 -25.73 14.78 0.28
N LEU A 437 -26.88 14.84 0.97
CA LEU A 437 -27.34 13.77 1.86
C LEU A 437 -27.58 12.46 1.10
N LYS A 438 -28.22 12.50 -0.07
CA LYS A 438 -28.42 11.33 -0.92
C LYS A 438 -27.07 10.77 -1.37
N TYR A 439 -26.15 11.64 -1.84
CA TYR A 439 -24.84 11.23 -2.30
C TYR A 439 -24.04 10.46 -1.24
N VAL A 440 -23.94 10.97 -0.01
CA VAL A 440 -23.18 10.28 1.06
C VAL A 440 -23.80 8.95 1.47
N LYS A 441 -25.09 8.72 1.17
CA LYS A 441 -25.77 7.46 1.38
C LYS A 441 -25.56 6.46 0.23
N THR A 442 -25.13 6.90 -0.97
CA THR A 442 -24.90 6.00 -2.12
C THR A 442 -23.90 4.90 -1.79
N LYS A 443 -24.04 3.76 -2.43
CA LYS A 443 -23.05 2.67 -2.35
C LYS A 443 -21.71 3.12 -2.92
N PHE A 444 -21.73 3.88 -4.01
CA PHE A 444 -20.53 4.43 -4.65
C PHE A 444 -19.71 5.30 -3.67
N ALA A 445 -20.31 6.30 -3.06
CA ALA A 445 -19.58 7.19 -2.15
C ALA A 445 -19.02 6.44 -0.94
N ARG A 446 -19.76 5.46 -0.40
CA ARG A 446 -19.31 4.63 0.72
C ARG A 446 -18.25 3.61 0.32
N THR A 447 -18.23 3.16 -0.94
CA THR A 447 -17.14 2.37 -1.50
C THR A 447 -15.86 3.20 -1.50
N MET A 448 -15.91 4.41 -2.05
CA MET A 448 -14.77 5.33 -2.09
C MET A 448 -14.30 5.74 -0.69
N LEU A 449 -15.22 5.95 0.25
CA LEU A 449 -14.90 6.18 1.65
C LEU A 449 -14.13 4.98 2.26
N GLY A 450 -14.49 3.76 1.89
CA GLY A 450 -13.86 2.53 2.37
C GLY A 450 -12.36 2.40 2.05
N ILE A 451 -11.83 3.20 1.12
CA ILE A 451 -10.39 3.21 0.78
C ILE A 451 -9.55 3.63 1.99
N LEU A 452 -9.97 4.63 2.75
CA LEU A 452 -9.24 5.15 3.91
C LEU A 452 -9.93 4.92 5.25
N LYS A 453 -11.22 4.65 5.26
CA LYS A 453 -11.96 4.37 6.48
C LYS A 453 -11.76 2.91 6.91
N VAL A 454 -10.66 2.63 7.56
CA VAL A 454 -10.28 1.30 8.09
C VAL A 454 -10.52 1.16 9.59
N THR A 455 -11.15 2.15 10.20
CA THR A 455 -11.56 2.18 11.61
C THR A 455 -12.94 2.85 11.73
N GLN A 456 -13.46 2.95 12.95
CA GLN A 456 -14.70 3.70 13.21
C GLN A 456 -14.62 5.20 12.90
N ASN A 457 -13.45 5.76 12.63
CA ASN A 457 -13.23 7.20 12.45
C ASN A 457 -13.77 7.68 11.09
N ASN A 458 -14.61 8.73 11.09
CA ASN A 458 -15.14 9.41 9.91
C ASN A 458 -14.54 10.82 9.70
N ALA A 459 -13.38 11.10 10.29
CA ALA A 459 -12.77 12.43 10.18
C ALA A 459 -12.52 12.85 8.72
N LYS A 460 -12.45 14.16 8.49
CA LYS A 460 -12.20 14.80 7.19
C LYS A 460 -11.20 14.04 6.30
N PRO A 461 -10.00 13.60 6.74
CA PRO A 461 -9.03 12.91 5.89
C PRO A 461 -9.51 11.57 5.32
N THR A 462 -10.45 10.87 5.98
CA THR A 462 -10.94 9.57 5.49
C THR A 462 -11.79 9.70 4.21
N TRP A 463 -12.29 10.90 3.91
CA TRP A 463 -13.10 11.19 2.72
C TRP A 463 -12.28 11.64 1.51
N LYS A 464 -10.96 11.63 1.59
CA LYS A 464 -10.05 12.14 0.57
C LYS A 464 -10.33 11.59 -0.84
N TYR A 465 -10.68 10.32 -0.95
CA TYR A 465 -10.93 9.66 -2.24
C TYR A 465 -12.39 9.68 -2.68
N VAL A 466 -13.29 10.23 -1.89
CA VAL A 466 -14.68 10.44 -2.30
C VAL A 466 -14.72 11.72 -3.15
N PRO A 467 -15.07 11.63 -4.44
CA PRO A 467 -15.10 12.82 -5.30
C PRO A 467 -16.23 13.77 -4.89
N LEU A 468 -15.94 15.07 -4.94
CA LEU A 468 -16.94 16.11 -4.76
C LEU A 468 -17.78 16.21 -6.03
N GLN A 469 -19.10 16.06 -5.90
CA GLN A 469 -20.02 16.20 -7.01
C GLN A 469 -20.56 17.64 -7.07
N ASP A 470 -21.11 18.01 -8.23
CA ASP A 470 -21.98 19.18 -8.36
C ASP A 470 -23.37 18.82 -7.83
N PHE A 471 -23.85 19.55 -6.83
CA PHE A 471 -25.16 19.34 -6.20
C PHE A 471 -26.19 20.37 -6.67
N THR A 472 -25.82 21.25 -7.59
CA THR A 472 -26.73 22.26 -8.17
C THR A 472 -27.71 21.64 -9.16
N PRO A 473 -28.75 22.37 -9.57
CA PRO A 473 -29.69 21.89 -10.61
C PRO A 473 -29.02 21.65 -11.97
N ASP A 474 -27.84 22.21 -12.23
CA ASP A 474 -27.08 22.03 -13.48
C ASP A 474 -26.16 20.79 -13.48
N SER A 475 -26.22 19.99 -12.42
CA SER A 475 -25.43 18.76 -12.27
C SER A 475 -25.68 17.75 -13.37
N ASP A 476 -24.64 16.99 -13.74
CA ASP A 476 -24.73 15.82 -14.61
C ASP A 476 -25.42 14.61 -13.94
N ILE A 477 -25.70 14.69 -12.65
CA ILE A 477 -26.44 13.71 -11.85
C ILE A 477 -27.82 14.26 -11.51
N ASP A 478 -28.86 13.50 -11.79
CA ASP A 478 -30.24 13.82 -11.42
C ASP A 478 -30.49 13.44 -9.94
N TRP A 479 -30.27 14.40 -9.04
CA TRP A 479 -30.44 14.23 -7.61
C TRP A 479 -31.91 14.05 -7.16
N SER A 480 -32.90 14.24 -8.03
CA SER A 480 -34.31 13.98 -7.73
C SER A 480 -34.62 12.49 -7.58
N LYS A 481 -33.80 11.64 -8.17
CA LYS A 481 -33.96 10.19 -8.23
C LYS A 481 -33.73 9.49 -6.89
N SER A 482 -34.04 8.19 -6.86
CA SER A 482 -33.72 7.31 -5.74
C SER A 482 -32.19 7.16 -5.55
N ILE A 483 -31.76 6.77 -4.35
CA ILE A 483 -30.32 6.54 -4.09
C ILE A 483 -29.76 5.47 -5.02
N SER A 484 -30.51 4.41 -5.31
CA SER A 484 -30.12 3.36 -6.25
C SER A 484 -29.96 3.87 -7.69
N ASP A 485 -30.89 4.73 -8.15
CA ASP A 485 -30.76 5.33 -9.49
C ASP A 485 -29.58 6.31 -9.58
N ILE A 486 -29.30 7.01 -8.49
CA ILE A 486 -28.11 7.88 -8.38
C ILE A 486 -26.84 7.02 -8.44
N ASP A 487 -26.78 5.87 -7.77
CA ASP A 487 -25.66 4.94 -7.88
C ASP A 487 -25.44 4.52 -9.36
N GLN A 488 -26.49 4.18 -10.11
CA GLN A 488 -26.36 3.80 -11.52
C GLN A 488 -25.83 4.95 -12.39
N GLN A 489 -26.23 6.19 -12.12
CA GLN A 489 -25.69 7.37 -12.82
C GLN A 489 -24.19 7.55 -12.51
N LEU A 490 -23.77 7.39 -11.24
CA LEU A 490 -22.38 7.48 -10.83
C LEU A 490 -21.54 6.35 -11.45
N TYR A 491 -22.03 5.11 -11.49
CA TYR A 491 -21.34 3.99 -12.17
C TYR A 491 -21.10 4.29 -13.64
N LYS A 492 -22.10 4.85 -14.32
CA LYS A 492 -22.01 5.27 -15.72
C LYS A 492 -21.02 6.41 -15.90
N LYS A 493 -21.09 7.46 -15.06
CA LYS A 493 -20.19 8.62 -15.08
C LYS A 493 -18.73 8.18 -15.04
N TYR A 494 -18.38 7.28 -14.12
CA TYR A 494 -16.99 6.82 -13.95
C TYR A 494 -16.62 5.61 -14.80
N GLY A 495 -17.49 5.14 -15.68
CA GLY A 495 -17.22 4.04 -16.61
C GLY A 495 -16.87 2.73 -15.90
N LEU A 496 -17.61 2.38 -14.84
CA LEU A 496 -17.37 1.15 -14.09
C LEU A 496 -17.77 -0.06 -14.92
N THR A 497 -16.98 -1.13 -14.83
CA THR A 497 -17.27 -2.41 -15.46
C THR A 497 -18.34 -3.20 -14.70
N PRO A 498 -18.99 -4.21 -15.32
CA PRO A 498 -19.92 -5.08 -14.63
C PRO A 498 -19.35 -5.75 -13.37
N ASP A 499 -18.07 -6.15 -13.39
CA ASP A 499 -17.41 -6.78 -12.24
C ASP A 499 -17.20 -5.78 -11.09
N GLU A 500 -16.80 -4.54 -11.40
CA GLU A 500 -16.67 -3.46 -10.41
C GLU A 500 -18.02 -3.06 -9.81
N ILE A 501 -19.06 -2.99 -10.62
CA ILE A 501 -20.43 -2.75 -10.15
C ILE A 501 -20.88 -3.89 -9.24
N ASN A 502 -20.68 -5.14 -9.66
CA ASN A 502 -21.01 -6.31 -8.86
C ASN A 502 -20.25 -6.31 -7.51
N PHE A 503 -18.98 -5.90 -7.53
CA PHE A 503 -18.20 -5.72 -6.29
C PHE A 503 -18.88 -4.73 -5.35
N ILE A 504 -19.27 -3.54 -5.83
CA ILE A 504 -19.97 -2.53 -5.02
C ILE A 504 -21.28 -3.09 -4.49
N GLU A 505 -22.11 -3.68 -5.36
CA GLU A 505 -23.45 -4.15 -5.01
C GLU A 505 -23.42 -5.28 -3.96
N THR A 506 -22.38 -6.12 -3.97
CA THR A 506 -22.26 -7.26 -3.05
C THR A 506 -21.56 -6.91 -1.74
N HIS A 507 -20.64 -5.95 -1.72
CA HIS A 507 -19.87 -5.58 -0.53
C HIS A 507 -20.43 -4.41 0.25
N VAL A 508 -21.26 -3.56 -0.38
CA VAL A 508 -21.79 -2.34 0.24
C VAL A 508 -23.27 -2.51 0.55
N LYS A 509 -23.61 -2.39 1.83
CA LYS A 509 -24.99 -2.50 2.29
C LYS A 509 -25.84 -1.35 1.76
N GLU A 510 -27.10 -1.63 1.44
CA GLU A 510 -28.06 -0.59 1.07
C GLU A 510 -28.30 0.39 2.23
N MET A 511 -28.54 1.65 1.90
CA MET A 511 -28.84 2.71 2.84
C MET A 511 -29.88 3.66 2.24
N ASN A 512 -31.08 3.70 2.83
CA ASN A 512 -32.21 4.52 2.42
C ASN A 512 -32.21 5.91 3.09
#